data_2b0c77fe6bbfa89c19d211ec38ef6079
#
_entry.id   2b0c77fe6bbfa89c19d211ec38ef6079
#
_cell.length_a   1.000
_cell.length_b   1.000
_cell.length_c   1.000
_cell.angle_alpha   90.00
_cell.angle_beta   90.00
_cell.angle_gamma   90.00
#
_symmetry.space_group_name_H-M   'P 1'
#
loop_
_entity.id
_entity.type
_entity.pdbx_description
1 polymer ?
#
loop_
_entity_poly.entity_id
_entity_poly.type
_entity_poly.pdbx_seq_one_letter_code
_entity_poly.pdbx_strand_id
1 'polypeptide(L)'
;MAIEFAPDNIRVNAILPGAVDTPMLRAGLNRGHVGGETIYDRLENLARKTVNGRIGKPEEIAHAIYFLADDTQSSFMTGQALIVDGGATARLSTE
;
A
#
# COMPACT_ATOMS: atom_id res chain seq x y z
N MET A 1 -11.16 -9.57 -14.35
CA MET A 1 -10.85 -10.85 -13.67
C MET A 1 -11.90 -11.23 -12.62
N ALA A 2 -12.34 -10.33 -11.77
CA ALA A 2 -13.31 -10.67 -10.73
C ALA A 2 -14.64 -11.19 -11.31
N ILE A 3 -15.15 -10.53 -12.35
CA ILE A 3 -16.41 -10.93 -13.00
C ILE A 3 -16.26 -12.28 -13.68
N GLU A 4 -15.12 -12.52 -14.35
CA GLU A 4 -14.88 -13.77 -15.08
C GLU A 4 -14.85 -14.99 -14.17
N PHE A 5 -14.27 -14.85 -12.98
CA PHE A 5 -14.03 -15.95 -12.06
C PHE A 5 -15.09 -16.10 -10.96
N ALA A 6 -16.04 -15.15 -10.88
CA ALA A 6 -17.10 -15.25 -9.89
C ALA A 6 -17.92 -16.55 -9.99
N PRO A 7 -18.27 -17.03 -11.21
CA PRO A 7 -19.01 -18.30 -11.32
C PRO A 7 -18.26 -19.50 -10.75
N ASP A 8 -16.92 -19.42 -10.71
CA ASP A 8 -16.08 -20.49 -10.17
C ASP A 8 -15.82 -20.30 -8.66
N ASN A 9 -16.51 -19.37 -8.03
CA ASN A 9 -16.35 -19.05 -6.61
C ASN A 9 -14.93 -18.59 -6.27
N ILE A 10 -14.31 -17.86 -7.19
CA ILE A 10 -12.99 -17.26 -7.01
C ILE A 10 -13.14 -15.76 -6.85
N ARG A 11 -12.59 -15.21 -5.77
CA ARG A 11 -12.56 -13.78 -5.52
C ARG A 11 -11.23 -13.21 -6.02
N VAL A 12 -11.29 -12.03 -6.63
CA VAL A 12 -10.10 -11.34 -7.14
C VAL A 12 -10.16 -9.89 -6.66
N ASN A 13 -9.20 -9.50 -5.88
CA ASN A 13 -9.04 -8.14 -5.36
C ASN A 13 -7.61 -7.68 -5.57
N ALA A 14 -7.37 -6.39 -5.45
CA ALA A 14 -6.04 -5.81 -5.58
C ALA A 14 -5.70 -5.02 -4.33
N ILE A 15 -4.42 -4.94 -4.00
CA ILE A 15 -3.91 -4.07 -2.95
C ILE A 15 -3.01 -3.03 -3.61
N LEU A 16 -3.22 -1.76 -3.26
CA LEU A 16 -2.42 -0.64 -3.73
C LEU A 16 -1.66 -0.07 -2.53
N PRO A 17 -0.44 -0.53 -2.28
CA PRO A 17 0.36 -0.02 -1.16
C PRO A 17 0.92 1.36 -1.49
N GLY A 18 1.11 2.17 -0.44
CA GLY A 18 1.88 3.40 -0.54
C GLY A 18 3.37 3.13 -0.32
N ALA A 19 4.06 4.08 0.31
CA ALA A 19 5.47 3.91 0.62
C ALA A 19 5.64 2.92 1.79
N VAL A 20 6.31 1.82 1.52
CA VAL A 20 6.57 0.75 2.49
C VAL A 20 8.07 0.55 2.61
N ASP A 21 8.56 0.44 3.84
CA ASP A 21 10.00 0.30 4.10
C ASP A 21 10.50 -1.07 3.67
N THR A 22 11.05 -1.11 2.48
CA THR A 22 11.60 -2.31 1.86
C THR A 22 12.97 -1.99 1.28
N PRO A 23 13.82 -3.01 1.04
CA PRO A 23 15.09 -2.78 0.34
C PRO A 23 14.90 -2.15 -1.04
N MET A 24 13.83 -2.49 -1.74
CA MET A 24 13.52 -1.91 -3.05
C MET A 24 13.25 -0.41 -2.94
N LEU A 25 12.47 0.02 -1.96
CA LEU A 25 12.18 1.43 -1.72
C LEU A 25 13.47 2.19 -1.42
N ARG A 26 14.30 1.68 -0.51
CA ARG A 26 15.56 2.31 -0.13
C ARG A 26 16.51 2.44 -1.31
N ALA A 27 16.61 1.40 -2.12
CA ALA A 27 17.43 1.44 -3.34
C ALA A 27 16.91 2.50 -4.32
N GLY A 28 15.60 2.63 -4.46
CA GLY A 28 15.00 3.66 -5.31
C GLY A 28 15.30 5.08 -4.81
N LEU A 29 15.24 5.29 -3.49
CA LEU A 29 15.54 6.60 -2.89
C LEU A 29 17.00 6.98 -3.09
N ASN A 30 17.92 6.02 -3.06
CA ASN A 30 19.34 6.28 -3.28
C ASN A 30 19.67 6.72 -4.72
N ARG A 31 18.72 6.59 -5.65
CA ARG A 31 18.87 7.10 -7.00
C ARG A 31 18.55 8.61 -7.13
N GLY A 32 18.22 9.28 -6.02
CA GLY A 32 18.05 10.73 -6.00
C GLY A 32 16.72 11.25 -6.50
N HIS A 33 15.69 10.44 -6.57
CA HIS A 33 14.35 10.85 -7.04
C HIS A 33 13.51 11.53 -5.97
N VAL A 34 13.94 11.50 -4.72
CA VAL A 34 13.27 12.15 -3.60
C VAL A 34 14.25 13.12 -2.95
N GLY A 35 13.78 14.30 -2.57
CA GLY A 35 14.62 15.30 -1.92
C GLY A 35 15.20 14.83 -0.59
N GLY A 36 16.37 15.34 -0.23
CA GLY A 36 17.08 14.99 0.98
C GLY A 36 18.51 14.55 0.70
N GLU A 37 19.42 14.84 1.61
CA GLU A 37 20.84 14.52 1.45
C GLU A 37 21.16 13.08 1.83
N THR A 38 20.44 12.53 2.82
CA THR A 38 20.66 11.17 3.30
C THR A 38 19.43 10.30 3.04
N ILE A 39 19.62 8.99 3.16
CA ILE A 39 18.50 8.05 3.06
C ILE A 39 17.45 8.34 4.14
N TYR A 40 17.87 8.75 5.34
CA TYR A 40 16.95 9.07 6.43
C TYR A 40 16.11 10.31 6.11
N ASP A 41 16.70 11.35 5.52
CA ASP A 41 15.98 12.54 5.10
C ASP A 41 14.94 12.21 4.04
N ARG A 42 15.29 11.35 3.09
CA ARG A 42 14.39 10.94 2.01
C ARG A 42 13.23 10.12 2.53
N LEU A 43 13.49 9.20 3.46
CA LEU A 43 12.45 8.43 4.12
C LEU A 43 11.51 9.34 4.91
N GLU A 44 12.04 10.31 5.63
CA GLU A 44 11.25 11.28 6.38
C GLU A 44 10.38 12.13 5.44
N ASN A 45 10.92 12.55 4.30
CA ASN A 45 10.16 13.30 3.32
C ASN A 45 8.98 12.49 2.76
N LEU A 46 9.16 11.19 2.54
CA LEU A 46 8.06 10.31 2.16
C LEU A 46 7.03 10.18 3.28
N ALA A 47 7.49 10.05 4.52
CA ALA A 47 6.61 9.91 5.68
C ALA A 47 5.70 11.14 5.84
N ARG A 48 6.21 12.32 5.56
CA ARG A 48 5.42 13.57 5.66
C ARG A 48 4.27 13.63 4.66
N LYS A 49 4.32 12.86 3.59
CA LYS A 49 3.25 12.82 2.59
C LYS A 49 2.07 11.97 3.04
N THR A 50 2.21 11.22 4.12
CA THR A 50 1.12 10.41 4.67
C THR A 50 0.41 11.17 5.79
N VAL A 51 -0.85 10.84 6.01
CA VAL A 51 -1.61 11.38 7.14
C VAL A 51 -1.08 10.80 8.45
N ASN A 52 -0.66 9.53 8.41
CA ASN A 52 -0.07 8.86 9.58
C ASN A 52 1.30 9.40 9.97
N GLY A 53 1.96 10.14 9.09
CA GLY A 53 3.28 10.73 9.37
C GLY A 53 4.43 9.72 9.37
N ARG A 54 4.24 8.54 8.78
CA ARG A 54 5.27 7.52 8.68
C ARG A 54 5.08 6.68 7.42
N ILE A 55 6.14 6.00 6.99
CA ILE A 55 6.03 4.99 5.95
C ILE A 55 5.51 3.68 6.56
N GLY A 56 4.96 2.82 5.73
CA GLY A 56 4.39 1.55 6.18
C GLY A 56 5.47 0.50 6.43
N LYS A 57 5.07 -0.55 7.13
CA LYS A 57 5.89 -1.75 7.33
C LYS A 57 5.40 -2.86 6.41
N PRO A 58 6.29 -3.74 5.92
CA PRO A 58 5.87 -4.87 5.09
C PRO A 58 4.77 -5.72 5.73
N GLU A 59 4.82 -5.90 7.05
CA GLU A 59 3.82 -6.68 7.78
C GLU A 59 2.42 -6.08 7.66
N GLU A 60 2.32 -4.76 7.56
CA GLU A 60 1.03 -4.09 7.44
C GLU A 60 0.37 -4.39 6.09
N ILE A 61 1.18 -4.51 5.04
CA ILE A 61 0.67 -4.93 3.73
C ILE A 61 0.33 -6.42 3.74
N ALA A 62 1.15 -7.23 4.39
CA ALA A 62 0.89 -8.66 4.54
C ALA A 62 -0.43 -8.94 5.26
N HIS A 63 -0.75 -8.17 6.29
CA HIS A 63 -2.03 -8.29 7.00
C HIS A 63 -3.21 -7.98 6.09
N ALA A 64 -3.09 -6.98 5.23
CA ALA A 64 -4.15 -6.64 4.27
C ALA A 64 -4.33 -7.76 3.24
N ILE A 65 -3.24 -8.34 2.76
CA ILE A 65 -3.31 -9.48 1.84
C ILE A 65 -3.99 -10.67 2.51
N TYR A 66 -3.61 -10.96 3.74
CA TYR A 66 -4.22 -12.06 4.49
C TYR A 66 -5.72 -11.85 4.68
N PHE A 67 -6.13 -10.63 5.04
CA PHE A 67 -7.55 -10.29 5.18
C PHE A 67 -8.33 -10.58 3.89
N LEU A 68 -7.79 -10.18 2.74
CA LEU A 68 -8.46 -10.41 1.46
C LEU A 68 -8.47 -11.89 1.06
N ALA A 69 -7.46 -12.65 1.48
CA ALA A 69 -7.37 -14.08 1.18
C ALA A 69 -8.28 -14.93 2.08
N ASP A 70 -8.65 -14.41 3.24
CA ASP A 70 -9.38 -15.18 4.26
C ASP A 70 -10.89 -15.08 4.03
N ASP A 71 -11.50 -16.17 3.57
CA ASP A 71 -12.94 -16.24 3.29
C ASP A 71 -13.80 -16.04 4.54
N THR A 72 -13.26 -16.24 5.73
CA THR A 72 -14.02 -15.99 6.96
C THR A 72 -14.18 -14.50 7.25
N GLN A 73 -13.33 -13.66 6.66
CA GLN A 73 -13.35 -12.21 6.91
C GLN A 73 -13.78 -11.39 5.71
N SER A 74 -13.51 -11.84 4.50
CA SER A 74 -13.73 -11.03 3.30
C SER A 74 -14.50 -11.77 2.21
N SER A 75 -15.32 -12.75 2.57
CA SER A 75 -16.03 -13.59 1.60
C SER A 75 -16.96 -12.82 0.65
N PHE A 76 -17.43 -11.64 1.06
CA PHE A 76 -18.33 -10.82 0.24
C PHE A 76 -17.59 -9.76 -0.59
N MET A 77 -16.26 -9.80 -0.61
CA MET A 77 -15.43 -8.83 -1.34
C MET A 77 -14.82 -9.45 -2.57
N THR A 78 -15.11 -8.87 -3.73
CA THR A 78 -14.44 -9.19 -4.98
C THR A 78 -14.48 -7.97 -5.89
N GLY A 79 -13.50 -7.84 -6.78
CA GLY A 79 -13.43 -6.75 -7.73
C GLY A 79 -13.01 -5.41 -7.12
N GLN A 80 -12.41 -5.41 -5.93
CA GLN A 80 -12.06 -4.19 -5.22
C GLN A 80 -10.56 -3.91 -5.26
N ALA A 81 -10.22 -2.62 -5.18
CA ALA A 81 -8.85 -2.17 -4.97
C ALA A 81 -8.78 -1.57 -3.56
N LEU A 82 -7.98 -2.18 -2.70
CA LEU A 82 -7.82 -1.75 -1.32
C LEU A 82 -6.54 -0.92 -1.21
N ILE A 83 -6.68 0.36 -0.92
CA ILE A 83 -5.55 1.28 -0.78
C ILE A 83 -5.04 1.22 0.65
N VAL A 84 -3.74 0.94 0.81
CA VAL A 84 -3.08 0.83 2.12
C VAL A 84 -1.84 1.71 2.07
N ASP A 85 -2.01 2.99 2.34
CA ASP A 85 -0.98 4.00 2.05
C ASP A 85 -0.80 5.05 3.16
N GLY A 86 -1.32 4.78 4.36
CA GLY A 86 -1.22 5.74 5.47
C GLY A 86 -1.97 7.05 5.22
N GLY A 87 -2.90 7.05 4.27
CA GLY A 87 -3.71 8.21 3.95
C GLY A 87 -3.09 9.16 2.92
N ALA A 88 -1.99 8.78 2.28
CA ALA A 88 -1.31 9.66 1.32
C ALA A 88 -2.25 10.11 0.19
N THR A 89 -3.02 9.19 -0.39
CA THR A 89 -3.97 9.51 -1.45
C THR A 89 -5.10 10.41 -0.94
N ALA A 90 -5.59 10.15 0.26
CA ALA A 90 -6.65 10.95 0.86
C ALA A 90 -6.17 12.38 1.13
N ARG A 91 -4.92 12.55 1.56
CA ARG A 91 -4.34 13.85 1.80
C ARG A 91 -4.22 14.66 0.51
N LEU A 92 -3.82 14.02 -0.58
CA LEU A 92 -3.71 14.69 -1.88
C LEU A 92 -5.05 15.22 -2.36
N SER A 93 -6.15 14.56 -2.04
CA SER A 93 -7.48 14.99 -2.47
C SER A 93 -8.04 16.14 -1.63
N THR A 94 -7.47 16.42 -0.46
CA THR A 94 -7.94 17.45 0.46
C THR A 94 -7.06 18.71 0.48
N GLU A 95 -5.89 18.62 -0.08
CA GLU A 95 -4.98 19.74 -0.23
C GLU A 95 -5.21 20.46 -1.56
#